data_890d3db8e9a2b93049cf084cdcb008ef
#
_entry.id   890d3db8e9a2b93049cf084cdcb008ef
#
_cell.length_a   1.000
_cell.length_b   1.000
_cell.length_c   1.000
_cell.angle_alpha   90.00
_cell.angle_beta   90.00
_cell.angle_gamma   90.00
#
_symmetry.space_group_name_H-M   'P 1'
#
loop_
_entity.id
_entity.type
_entity.pdbx_description
1 polymer ?
#
loop_
_entity_poly.entity_id
_entity_poly.type
_entity_poly.pdbx_seq_one_letter_code
_entity_poly.pdbx_strand_id
1 'polypeptide(L)'
;SRKGLADTALRTADSGYLTRRLVDVAQDVIVRELDCGTHQGVKVPVAVAAAGSGNDGRFVRHDLVETSVSGRVLAADANDADGEVIVEAGTELSEERIDALVAAGVTEIKVRSVLTCQTPTGVCAKCYGKSMASGQLVDIGEAVGIVAAQSIGEPGTQLTMRTFHQGGVGGDITGGLPRVQELFEARVPKNRAPIASVAGTITLEDEGNFWTLTIHPDDGSDVVVYEKLSKRQGLAQVRRPMESNPDA
;
A
#
# COMPACT_ATOMS: atom_id res chain seq x y z
N SER A 1 36.01 7.90 4.32
CA SER A 1 35.12 8.96 4.82
C SER A 1 34.84 10.06 3.80
N ARG A 2 35.84 10.57 3.04
CA ARG A 2 35.61 11.60 2.01
C ARG A 2 34.65 11.17 0.90
N LYS A 3 34.73 9.93 0.41
CA LYS A 3 33.81 9.39 -0.60
C LYS A 3 32.40 9.32 -0.07
N GLY A 4 32.22 8.95 1.20
CA GLY A 4 30.93 8.93 1.87
C GLY A 4 30.27 10.32 1.98
N LEU A 5 31.04 11.34 2.37
CA LEU A 5 30.55 12.72 2.46
C LEU A 5 30.15 13.29 1.10
N ALA A 6 30.95 13.06 0.06
CA ALA A 6 30.67 13.53 -1.29
C ALA A 6 29.42 12.85 -1.86
N ASP A 7 29.25 11.54 -1.67
CA ASP A 7 28.10 10.80 -2.12
C ASP A 7 26.81 11.24 -1.38
N THR A 8 26.89 11.50 -0.07
CA THR A 8 25.76 12.05 0.69
C THR A 8 25.33 13.42 0.15
N ALA A 9 26.28 14.30 -0.15
CA ALA A 9 25.98 15.62 -0.68
C ALA A 9 25.28 15.54 -2.06
N LEU A 10 25.74 14.66 -2.95
CA LEU A 10 25.12 14.44 -4.26
C LEU A 10 23.70 13.87 -4.14
N ARG A 11 23.51 12.89 -3.30
CA ARG A 11 22.19 12.26 -3.11
C ARG A 11 21.17 13.18 -2.42
N THR A 12 21.64 14.11 -1.59
CA THR A 12 20.76 15.15 -1.02
C THR A 12 20.17 16.02 -2.11
N ALA A 13 20.94 16.35 -3.15
CA ALA A 13 20.46 17.08 -4.31
C ALA A 13 19.39 16.27 -5.08
N ASP A 14 19.59 14.95 -5.26
CA ASP A 14 18.61 14.07 -5.91
C ASP A 14 17.29 14.00 -5.14
N SER A 15 17.35 13.93 -3.81
CA SER A 15 16.17 13.97 -2.94
C SER A 15 15.41 15.30 -3.07
N GLY A 16 16.13 16.41 -3.07
CA GLY A 16 15.53 17.73 -3.28
C GLY A 16 14.89 17.89 -4.65
N TYR A 17 15.51 17.35 -5.69
CA TYR A 17 14.97 17.35 -7.04
C TYR A 17 13.69 16.49 -7.14
N LEU A 18 13.67 15.31 -6.52
CA LEU A 18 12.46 14.47 -6.46
C LEU A 18 11.31 15.20 -5.77
N THR A 19 11.58 15.82 -4.62
CA THR A 19 10.58 16.59 -3.87
C THR A 19 9.98 17.71 -4.71
N ARG A 20 10.84 18.48 -5.41
CA ARG A 20 10.38 19.54 -6.30
C ARG A 20 9.46 19.02 -7.40
N ARG A 21 9.83 17.92 -8.05
CA ARG A 21 8.98 17.30 -9.09
C ARG A 21 7.65 16.81 -8.55
N LEU A 22 7.64 16.23 -7.33
CA LEU A 22 6.40 15.84 -6.68
C LEU A 22 5.49 17.03 -6.39
N VAL A 23 6.06 18.14 -5.90
CA VAL A 23 5.31 19.39 -5.68
C VAL A 23 4.76 19.95 -6.99
N ASP A 24 5.57 20.00 -8.04
CA ASP A 24 5.17 20.53 -9.35
C ASP A 24 3.95 19.75 -9.94
N VAL A 25 3.90 18.43 -9.71
CA VAL A 25 2.79 17.57 -10.18
C VAL A 25 1.57 17.66 -9.25
N ALA A 26 1.80 17.76 -7.94
CA ALA A 26 0.74 17.67 -6.93
C ALA A 26 0.13 19.02 -6.53
N GLN A 27 0.67 20.15 -7.00
CA GLN A 27 0.21 21.50 -6.60
C GLN A 27 -1.27 21.76 -6.94
N ASP A 28 -1.79 21.13 -7.98
CA ASP A 28 -3.18 21.29 -8.40
C ASP A 28 -4.16 20.40 -7.62
N VAL A 29 -3.66 19.52 -6.77
CA VAL A 29 -4.49 18.67 -5.91
C VAL A 29 -4.89 19.45 -4.67
N ILE A 30 -6.01 20.16 -4.79
CA ILE A 30 -6.58 21.04 -3.76
C ILE A 30 -7.97 20.50 -3.38
N VAL A 31 -8.40 20.73 -2.14
CA VAL A 31 -9.77 20.44 -1.72
C VAL A 31 -10.71 21.46 -2.36
N ARG A 32 -11.60 21.00 -3.26
CA ARG A 32 -12.46 21.88 -4.07
C ARG A 32 -13.91 21.96 -3.59
N GLU A 33 -14.40 20.89 -2.97
CA GLU A 33 -15.79 20.77 -2.52
C GLU A 33 -15.88 19.95 -1.24
N LEU A 34 -17.02 20.02 -0.56
CA LEU A 34 -17.24 19.27 0.67
C LEU A 34 -17.45 17.78 0.41
N ASP A 35 -18.26 17.43 -0.59
CA ASP A 35 -18.65 16.06 -0.89
C ASP A 35 -18.90 15.87 -2.38
N CYS A 36 -18.21 14.94 -3.01
CA CYS A 36 -18.41 14.54 -4.40
C CYS A 36 -19.56 13.53 -4.59
N GLY A 37 -20.24 13.13 -3.51
CA GLY A 37 -21.39 12.21 -3.55
C GLY A 37 -21.07 10.76 -3.93
N THR A 38 -19.79 10.35 -4.02
CA THR A 38 -19.46 8.98 -4.41
C THR A 38 -19.81 7.96 -3.33
N HIS A 39 -20.32 6.82 -3.73
CA HIS A 39 -20.50 5.62 -2.89
C HIS A 39 -19.33 4.63 -3.03
N GLN A 40 -18.34 4.97 -3.83
CA GLN A 40 -17.13 4.17 -3.98
C GLN A 40 -16.19 4.42 -2.80
N GLY A 41 -15.42 3.40 -2.45
CA GLY A 41 -14.47 3.48 -1.35
C GLY A 41 -13.52 2.30 -1.38
N VAL A 42 -12.53 2.34 -0.51
CA VAL A 42 -11.52 1.29 -0.33
C VAL A 42 -11.87 0.51 0.93
N LYS A 43 -11.79 -0.82 0.85
CA LYS A 43 -11.91 -1.69 2.02
C LYS A 43 -10.63 -1.61 2.85
N VAL A 44 -10.78 -1.39 4.13
CA VAL A 44 -9.67 -1.28 5.08
C VAL A 44 -9.97 -2.14 6.31
N PRO A 45 -9.00 -2.93 6.79
CA PRO A 45 -9.16 -3.70 8.01
C PRO A 45 -9.23 -2.77 9.23
N VAL A 46 -10.15 -3.07 10.17
CA VAL A 46 -10.32 -2.35 11.43
C VAL A 46 -9.89 -3.21 12.61
N ALA A 47 -10.18 -4.51 12.52
CA ALA A 47 -9.85 -5.46 13.57
C ALA A 47 -9.24 -6.74 12.98
N VAL A 48 -8.39 -7.36 13.78
CA VAL A 48 -7.81 -8.66 13.50
C VAL A 48 -8.10 -9.62 14.65
N ALA A 49 -8.20 -10.90 14.37
CA ALA A 49 -8.34 -11.90 15.43
C ALA A 49 -7.10 -11.89 16.34
N ALA A 50 -7.30 -11.88 17.65
CA ALA A 50 -6.22 -11.88 18.62
C ALA A 50 -5.37 -13.16 18.48
N ALA A 51 -4.05 -13.01 18.35
CA ALA A 51 -3.12 -14.12 18.27
C ALA A 51 -3.18 -14.94 19.58
N GLY A 52 -3.48 -16.25 19.46
CA GLY A 52 -3.55 -17.17 20.62
C GLY A 52 -4.95 -17.34 21.23
N SER A 53 -5.94 -16.63 20.77
CA SER A 53 -7.35 -16.88 21.11
C SER A 53 -7.87 -17.91 20.11
N GLY A 54 -7.76 -19.19 20.44
CA GLY A 54 -8.52 -20.20 19.70
C GLY A 54 -9.99 -19.73 19.71
N ASN A 55 -10.79 -19.96 18.82
CA ASN A 55 -12.22 -19.73 18.62
C ASN A 55 -13.01 -18.79 19.61
N ASP A 56 -12.32 -18.06 20.49
CA ASP A 56 -12.93 -17.19 21.52
C ASP A 56 -13.47 -15.86 20.98
N GLY A 57 -13.45 -15.64 19.66
CA GLY A 57 -14.07 -14.49 19.01
C GLY A 57 -13.52 -13.12 19.46
N ARG A 58 -12.33 -13.08 20.06
CA ARG A 58 -11.75 -11.82 20.52
C ARG A 58 -11.05 -11.09 19.40
N PHE A 59 -11.56 -9.91 19.06
CA PHE A 59 -10.96 -9.05 18.06
C PHE A 59 -10.11 -7.98 18.76
N VAL A 60 -8.99 -7.64 18.11
CA VAL A 60 -8.09 -6.56 18.53
C VAL A 60 -8.02 -5.56 17.39
N ARG A 61 -7.97 -4.29 17.74
CA ARG A 61 -7.83 -3.20 16.78
C ARG A 61 -6.60 -3.39 15.89
N HIS A 62 -6.77 -3.12 14.62
CA HIS A 62 -5.69 -3.12 13.64
C HIS A 62 -4.97 -1.77 13.66
N ASP A 63 -3.85 -1.68 14.39
CA ASP A 63 -3.13 -0.42 14.66
C ASP A 63 -1.94 -0.15 13.71
N LEU A 64 -2.02 -0.57 12.46
CA LEU A 64 -1.01 -0.17 11.48
C LEU A 64 -1.25 1.27 11.03
N VAL A 65 -0.22 2.11 11.15
CA VAL A 65 -0.27 3.53 10.79
C VAL A 65 -0.65 3.73 9.32
N GLU A 66 -0.15 2.85 8.43
CA GLU A 66 -0.39 2.91 6.99
C GLU A 66 -1.85 2.65 6.61
N THR A 67 -2.58 1.91 7.43
CA THR A 67 -3.98 1.55 7.21
C THR A 67 -4.92 2.18 8.22
N SER A 68 -4.46 3.17 8.97
CA SER A 68 -5.28 3.86 9.96
C SER A 68 -6.58 4.39 9.35
N VAL A 69 -7.68 4.09 10.02
CA VAL A 69 -9.03 4.52 9.62
C VAL A 69 -9.50 5.76 10.38
N SER A 70 -8.74 6.19 11.39
CA SER A 70 -9.05 7.38 12.20
C SER A 70 -9.15 8.64 11.35
N GLY A 71 -10.23 9.39 11.50
CA GLY A 71 -10.50 10.61 10.74
C GLY A 71 -10.88 10.40 9.29
N ARG A 72 -11.10 9.15 8.84
CA ARG A 72 -11.69 8.86 7.52
C ARG A 72 -13.21 8.83 7.59
N VAL A 73 -13.86 9.02 6.46
CA VAL A 73 -15.32 9.00 6.33
C VAL A 73 -15.75 7.67 5.73
N LEU A 74 -16.80 7.05 6.28
CA LEU A 74 -17.37 5.82 5.74
C LEU A 74 -17.99 6.02 4.35
N ALA A 75 -17.76 5.08 3.45
CA ALA A 75 -18.37 5.04 2.12
C ALA A 75 -19.65 4.21 2.07
N ALA A 76 -19.82 3.30 3.01
CA ALA A 76 -21.01 2.45 3.17
C ALA A 76 -21.25 2.23 4.66
N ASP A 77 -22.48 1.83 5.02
CA ASP A 77 -22.82 1.49 6.40
C ASP A 77 -21.92 0.35 6.90
N ALA A 78 -21.49 0.47 8.14
CA ALA A 78 -20.73 -0.56 8.84
C ALA A 78 -21.70 -1.34 9.75
N ASN A 79 -21.90 -2.62 9.40
CA ASN A 79 -22.84 -3.50 10.06
C ASN A 79 -22.09 -4.54 10.91
N ASP A 80 -22.74 -5.00 11.96
CA ASP A 80 -22.28 -6.16 12.71
C ASP A 80 -22.61 -7.50 11.99
N ALA A 81 -22.33 -8.61 12.69
CA ALA A 81 -22.60 -9.95 12.17
C ALA A 81 -24.11 -10.23 12.00
N ASP A 82 -24.97 -9.56 12.73
CA ASP A 82 -26.42 -9.69 12.71
C ASP A 82 -27.05 -8.78 11.63
N GLY A 83 -26.26 -7.90 11.00
CA GLY A 83 -26.69 -6.96 9.96
C GLY A 83 -27.22 -5.64 10.50
N GLU A 84 -27.09 -5.37 11.81
CA GLU A 84 -27.45 -4.09 12.40
C GLU A 84 -26.38 -3.03 12.09
N VAL A 85 -26.83 -1.83 11.71
CA VAL A 85 -25.95 -0.70 11.39
C VAL A 85 -25.37 -0.12 12.65
N ILE A 86 -24.05 -0.21 12.83
CA ILE A 86 -23.33 0.39 13.98
C ILE A 86 -22.94 1.82 13.67
N VAL A 87 -22.43 2.07 12.44
CA VAL A 87 -22.06 3.41 11.99
C VAL A 87 -22.56 3.61 10.56
N GLU A 88 -23.30 4.69 10.34
CA GLU A 88 -23.88 5.04 9.04
C GLU A 88 -22.83 5.56 8.05
N ALA A 89 -23.10 5.35 6.75
CA ALA A 89 -22.32 5.92 5.66
C ALA A 89 -22.26 7.46 5.76
N GLY A 90 -21.13 8.03 5.33
CA GLY A 90 -20.90 9.47 5.40
C GLY A 90 -20.48 10.01 6.76
N THR A 91 -20.37 9.14 7.77
CA THR A 91 -19.93 9.50 9.11
C THR A 91 -18.40 9.46 9.20
N GLU A 92 -17.81 10.45 9.90
CA GLU A 92 -16.39 10.44 10.22
C GLU A 92 -16.07 9.44 11.33
N LEU A 93 -15.00 8.70 11.20
CA LEU A 93 -14.54 7.70 12.16
C LEU A 93 -13.71 8.35 13.26
N SER A 94 -14.33 8.59 14.42
CA SER A 94 -13.65 8.91 15.66
C SER A 94 -13.09 7.65 16.33
N GLU A 95 -12.18 7.82 17.28
CA GLU A 95 -11.63 6.71 18.06
C GLU A 95 -12.74 5.89 18.75
N GLU A 96 -13.74 6.55 19.34
CA GLU A 96 -14.87 5.91 20.02
C GLU A 96 -15.69 5.02 19.05
N ARG A 97 -15.90 5.49 17.82
CA ARG A 97 -16.62 4.71 16.79
C ARG A 97 -15.81 3.52 16.30
N ILE A 98 -14.49 3.67 16.18
CA ILE A 98 -13.60 2.57 15.84
C ILE A 98 -13.66 1.49 16.93
N ASP A 99 -13.58 1.88 18.19
CA ASP A 99 -13.66 0.94 19.31
C ASP A 99 -15.02 0.23 19.37
N ALA A 100 -16.12 0.92 19.06
CA ALA A 100 -17.44 0.32 18.94
C ALA A 100 -17.50 -0.73 17.82
N LEU A 101 -16.91 -0.44 16.64
CA LEU A 101 -16.83 -1.38 15.52
C LEU A 101 -16.00 -2.64 15.88
N VAL A 102 -14.87 -2.44 16.58
CA VAL A 102 -14.04 -3.56 17.05
C VAL A 102 -14.78 -4.42 18.07
N ALA A 103 -15.49 -3.79 19.02
CA ALA A 103 -16.29 -4.49 20.04
C ALA A 103 -17.44 -5.30 19.41
N ALA A 104 -18.01 -4.82 18.32
CA ALA A 104 -19.03 -5.53 17.55
C ALA A 104 -18.47 -6.60 16.59
N GLY A 105 -17.16 -6.80 16.56
CA GLY A 105 -16.51 -7.81 15.74
C GLY A 105 -16.40 -7.48 14.25
N VAL A 106 -16.55 -6.21 13.87
CA VAL A 106 -16.37 -5.76 12.48
C VAL A 106 -14.90 -5.81 12.12
N THR A 107 -14.53 -6.64 11.15
CA THR A 107 -13.14 -6.83 10.74
C THR A 107 -12.72 -5.89 9.61
N GLU A 108 -13.63 -5.55 8.71
CA GLU A 108 -13.39 -4.72 7.54
C GLU A 108 -14.48 -3.68 7.37
N ILE A 109 -14.10 -2.48 6.97
CA ILE A 109 -15.04 -1.40 6.62
C ILE A 109 -14.67 -0.79 5.27
N LYS A 110 -15.65 -0.15 4.63
CA LYS A 110 -15.45 0.58 3.39
C LYS A 110 -15.37 2.08 3.67
N VAL A 111 -14.17 2.67 3.47
CA VAL A 111 -13.94 4.09 3.71
C VAL A 111 -13.79 4.88 2.42
N ARG A 112 -14.16 6.16 2.46
CA ARG A 112 -13.91 7.12 1.38
C ARG A 112 -12.39 7.30 1.20
N SER A 113 -11.96 7.49 -0.03
CA SER A 113 -10.55 7.66 -0.38
C SER A 113 -10.38 8.67 -1.51
N VAL A 114 -9.26 9.37 -1.50
CA VAL A 114 -8.86 10.24 -2.62
C VAL A 114 -8.71 9.47 -3.93
N LEU A 115 -8.39 8.17 -3.87
CA LEU A 115 -8.25 7.30 -5.03
C LEU A 115 -9.59 7.00 -5.74
N THR A 116 -10.71 7.11 -5.03
CA THR A 116 -12.05 6.85 -5.53
C THR A 116 -12.90 8.13 -5.58
N CYS A 117 -12.28 9.28 -5.37
CA CYS A 117 -12.95 10.57 -5.43
C CYS A 117 -13.42 10.88 -6.85
N GLN A 118 -14.64 11.40 -6.99
CA GLN A 118 -15.24 11.75 -8.29
C GLN A 118 -15.23 13.25 -8.58
N THR A 119 -14.55 14.04 -7.75
CA THR A 119 -14.32 15.46 -8.02
C THR A 119 -13.53 15.62 -9.32
N PRO A 120 -13.99 16.44 -10.30
CA PRO A 120 -13.34 16.55 -11.61
C PRO A 120 -11.89 17.03 -11.55
N THR A 121 -11.58 17.93 -10.61
CA THR A 121 -10.24 18.47 -10.38
C THR A 121 -9.98 18.58 -8.88
N GLY A 122 -8.85 18.07 -8.41
CA GLY A 122 -8.54 18.03 -6.99
C GLY A 122 -9.29 16.91 -6.26
N VAL A 123 -9.71 17.15 -5.04
CA VAL A 123 -10.39 16.18 -4.17
C VAL A 123 -11.51 16.86 -3.37
N CYS A 124 -12.46 16.10 -2.85
CA CYS A 124 -13.43 16.61 -1.90
C CYS A 124 -13.00 16.35 -0.44
N ALA A 125 -13.53 17.14 0.49
CA ALA A 125 -13.19 17.06 1.91
C ALA A 125 -13.51 15.68 2.52
N LYS A 126 -14.65 15.10 2.23
CA LYS A 126 -15.04 13.78 2.76
C LYS A 126 -14.16 12.63 2.24
N CYS A 127 -13.65 12.71 0.99
CA CYS A 127 -12.73 11.70 0.47
C CYS A 127 -11.32 11.84 1.04
N TYR A 128 -10.90 13.05 1.37
CA TYR A 128 -9.62 13.30 2.04
C TYR A 128 -9.71 12.94 3.53
N GLY A 129 -10.75 13.42 4.23
CA GLY A 129 -10.97 13.18 5.64
C GLY A 129 -10.38 14.29 6.52
N LYS A 130 -9.82 13.89 7.64
CA LYS A 130 -9.30 14.78 8.68
C LYS A 130 -8.00 15.46 8.28
N SER A 131 -7.93 16.77 8.46
CA SER A 131 -6.68 17.54 8.34
C SER A 131 -5.76 17.25 9.53
N MET A 132 -4.50 16.95 9.26
CA MET A 132 -3.50 16.68 10.29
C MET A 132 -3.15 17.92 11.12
N ALA A 133 -3.38 19.11 10.58
CA ALA A 133 -3.08 20.37 11.25
C ALA A 133 -4.17 20.79 12.25
N SER A 134 -5.43 20.76 11.82
CA SER A 134 -6.57 21.20 12.64
C SER A 134 -7.19 20.08 13.48
N GLY A 135 -6.99 18.82 13.08
CA GLY A 135 -7.64 17.68 13.69
C GLY A 135 -9.15 17.57 13.39
N GLN A 136 -9.65 18.37 12.47
CA GLN A 136 -11.03 18.37 11.98
C GLN A 136 -11.09 18.02 10.50
N LEU A 137 -12.30 17.88 9.95
CA LEU A 137 -12.47 17.71 8.51
C LEU A 137 -11.74 18.82 7.75
N VAL A 138 -11.03 18.48 6.70
CA VAL A 138 -10.23 19.41 5.91
C VAL A 138 -11.08 20.54 5.31
N ASP A 139 -10.55 21.75 5.32
CA ASP A 139 -11.21 22.93 4.74
C ASP A 139 -11.08 22.97 3.21
N ILE A 140 -12.07 23.61 2.57
CA ILE A 140 -12.02 23.89 1.13
C ILE A 140 -10.88 24.88 0.87
N GLY A 141 -10.07 24.59 -0.16
CA GLY A 141 -8.92 25.40 -0.55
C GLY A 141 -7.58 24.91 0.03
N GLU A 142 -7.58 23.90 0.91
CA GLU A 142 -6.33 23.33 1.42
C GLU A 142 -5.57 22.59 0.32
N ALA A 143 -4.27 22.89 0.18
CA ALA A 143 -3.39 22.32 -0.85
C ALA A 143 -2.80 20.99 -0.39
N VAL A 144 -3.66 19.98 -0.26
CA VAL A 144 -3.31 18.66 0.26
C VAL A 144 -2.24 17.92 -0.55
N GLY A 145 -2.17 18.20 -1.86
CA GLY A 145 -1.15 17.63 -2.73
C GLY A 145 0.26 18.12 -2.39
N ILE A 146 0.43 19.40 -2.06
CA ILE A 146 1.72 19.95 -1.61
C ILE A 146 2.12 19.34 -0.28
N VAL A 147 1.18 19.22 0.66
CA VAL A 147 1.42 18.58 1.97
C VAL A 147 1.89 17.13 1.77
N ALA A 148 1.24 16.38 0.90
CA ALA A 148 1.64 15.01 0.57
C ALA A 148 3.05 14.95 -0.06
N ALA A 149 3.35 15.81 -1.05
CA ALA A 149 4.65 15.87 -1.70
C ALA A 149 5.78 16.19 -0.72
N GLN A 150 5.55 17.13 0.19
CA GLN A 150 6.51 17.49 1.24
C GLN A 150 6.70 16.35 2.26
N SER A 151 5.63 15.67 2.66
CA SER A 151 5.67 14.53 3.59
C SER A 151 6.44 13.34 3.00
N ILE A 152 6.41 13.15 1.68
CA ILE A 152 7.17 12.13 0.97
C ILE A 152 8.64 12.57 0.82
N GLY A 153 8.88 13.84 0.53
CA GLY A 153 10.20 14.39 0.26
C GLY A 153 11.08 14.55 1.49
N GLU A 154 10.50 14.92 2.64
CA GLU A 154 11.24 15.11 3.88
C GLU A 154 12.05 13.88 4.28
N PRO A 155 11.47 12.67 4.45
CA PRO A 155 12.23 11.49 4.81
C PRO A 155 13.16 11.00 3.70
N GLY A 156 13.00 11.44 2.46
CA GLY A 156 13.89 11.14 1.34
C GLY A 156 15.33 11.56 1.60
N THR A 157 15.53 12.71 2.22
CA THR A 157 16.86 13.19 2.63
C THR A 157 17.47 12.31 3.72
N GLN A 158 16.67 11.88 4.70
CA GLN A 158 17.13 10.97 5.76
C GLN A 158 17.43 9.57 5.23
N LEU A 159 16.67 9.08 4.27
CA LEU A 159 16.89 7.79 3.61
C LEU A 159 18.24 7.78 2.87
N THR A 160 18.62 8.89 2.24
CA THR A 160 19.92 9.06 1.61
C THR A 160 21.09 8.98 2.60
N MET A 161 20.93 9.51 3.80
CA MET A 161 21.95 9.46 4.84
C MET A 161 22.14 8.07 5.43
N ARG A 162 21.07 7.28 5.58
CA ARG A 162 21.10 5.96 6.25
C ARG A 162 21.63 4.83 5.38
N THR A 163 21.56 4.91 4.07
CA THR A 163 22.01 3.83 3.15
C THR A 163 23.52 3.58 3.20
N PHE A 164 24.32 4.45 3.82
CA PHE A 164 25.75 4.27 4.02
C PHE A 164 26.13 3.22 5.08
N HIS A 165 25.25 2.95 6.03
CA HIS A 165 25.57 2.07 7.15
C HIS A 165 25.18 0.59 6.93
N GLN A 166 24.50 0.29 5.83
CA GLN A 166 24.05 -1.08 5.50
C GLN A 166 24.74 -1.72 4.29
N GLY A 167 25.87 -1.18 3.86
CA GLY A 167 26.69 -1.78 2.81
C GLY A 167 27.37 -3.05 3.29
N GLY A 168 26.70 -4.19 3.22
CA GLY A 168 27.36 -5.43 3.62
C GLY A 168 26.49 -6.70 3.66
N VAL A 169 25.19 -6.62 3.44
CA VAL A 169 24.37 -7.84 3.37
C VAL A 169 23.88 -8.02 1.94
N GLY A 170 24.31 -9.15 1.39
CA GLY A 170 24.24 -9.50 -0.01
C GLY A 170 22.88 -9.38 -0.66
N GLY A 171 22.92 -9.03 -1.93
CA GLY A 171 21.84 -9.27 -2.88
C GLY A 171 20.88 -8.13 -3.02
N ASP A 172 21.32 -7.14 -3.76
CA ASP A 172 20.61 -6.60 -4.91
C ASP A 172 19.10 -6.38 -4.75
N ILE A 173 18.73 -5.62 -3.77
CA ILE A 173 17.43 -4.98 -3.86
C ILE A 173 17.72 -3.50 -4.01
N THR A 174 17.29 -2.91 -5.12
CA THR A 174 17.31 -1.47 -5.33
C THR A 174 16.53 -0.84 -4.18
N GLY A 175 17.22 -0.48 -3.11
CA GLY A 175 16.63 0.12 -1.93
C GLY A 175 16.85 1.63 -1.90
N GLY A 176 16.18 2.30 -0.98
CA GLY A 176 16.36 3.73 -0.78
C GLY A 176 15.80 4.60 -1.88
N LEU A 177 16.40 5.76 -2.10
CA LEU A 177 15.90 6.80 -3.01
C LEU A 177 15.70 6.32 -4.46
N PRO A 178 16.59 5.51 -5.07
CA PRO A 178 16.37 5.00 -6.43
C PRO A 178 15.07 4.19 -6.56
N ARG A 179 14.71 3.41 -5.54
CA ARG A 179 13.44 2.64 -5.56
C ARG A 179 12.23 3.54 -5.44
N VAL A 180 12.31 4.57 -4.61
CA VAL A 180 11.25 5.58 -4.49
C VAL A 180 11.02 6.27 -5.84
N GLN A 181 12.10 6.66 -6.54
CA GLN A 181 12.01 7.26 -7.88
C GLN A 181 11.39 6.31 -8.90
N GLU A 182 11.80 5.04 -8.93
CA GLU A 182 11.20 4.03 -9.83
C GLU A 182 9.68 3.92 -9.64
N LEU A 183 9.21 3.93 -8.39
CA LEU A 183 7.79 3.83 -8.07
C LEU A 183 7.01 5.07 -8.51
N PHE A 184 7.50 6.28 -8.18
CA PHE A 184 6.82 7.52 -8.55
C PHE A 184 6.85 7.82 -10.04
N GLU A 185 7.91 7.44 -10.74
CA GLU A 185 8.03 7.61 -12.18
C GLU A 185 7.43 6.44 -12.98
N ALA A 186 6.88 5.43 -12.30
CA ALA A 186 6.35 4.20 -12.91
C ALA A 186 7.34 3.53 -13.88
N ARG A 187 8.63 3.57 -13.56
CA ARG A 187 9.67 2.94 -14.37
C ARG A 187 9.63 1.42 -14.20
N VAL A 188 9.92 0.71 -15.28
CA VAL A 188 10.12 -0.74 -15.21
C VAL A 188 11.38 -1.02 -14.39
N PRO A 189 11.30 -1.77 -13.27
CA PRO A 189 12.46 -2.09 -12.46
C PRO A 189 13.48 -2.90 -13.25
N LYS A 190 14.78 -2.64 -13.04
CA LYS A 190 15.87 -3.38 -13.70
C LYS A 190 15.83 -4.88 -13.34
N ASN A 191 15.45 -5.20 -12.11
CA ASN A 191 15.39 -6.57 -11.58
C ASN A 191 13.92 -6.99 -11.35
N ARG A 192 13.12 -6.85 -12.40
CA ARG A 192 11.73 -7.30 -12.37
C ARG A 192 11.68 -8.81 -12.21
N ALA A 193 11.01 -9.28 -11.14
CA ALA A 193 10.69 -10.69 -11.02
C ALA A 193 9.59 -11.07 -12.03
N PRO A 194 9.73 -12.14 -12.80
CA PRO A 194 8.63 -12.70 -13.57
C PRO A 194 7.52 -13.15 -12.62
N ILE A 195 6.29 -12.79 -12.94
CA ILE A 195 5.09 -13.17 -12.16
C ILE A 195 4.25 -14.05 -13.07
N ALA A 196 3.76 -15.16 -12.54
CA ALA A 196 2.84 -16.03 -13.26
C ALA A 196 1.57 -15.25 -13.65
N SER A 197 1.19 -15.34 -14.92
CA SER A 197 -0.01 -14.72 -15.46
C SER A 197 -1.26 -15.57 -15.28
N VAL A 198 -1.09 -16.88 -15.06
CA VAL A 198 -2.14 -17.88 -14.94
C VAL A 198 -1.88 -18.80 -13.75
N ALA A 199 -2.95 -19.32 -13.16
CA ALA A 199 -2.86 -20.38 -12.15
C ALA A 199 -2.70 -21.73 -12.85
N GLY A 200 -1.90 -22.64 -12.27
CA GLY A 200 -1.67 -23.95 -12.88
C GLY A 200 -0.54 -24.73 -12.25
N THR A 201 -0.28 -25.91 -12.79
CA THR A 201 0.81 -26.78 -12.38
C THR A 201 2.12 -26.35 -13.07
N ILE A 202 3.21 -26.27 -12.30
CA ILE A 202 4.50 -25.79 -12.76
C ILE A 202 5.42 -26.98 -13.05
N THR A 203 6.02 -27.01 -14.24
CA THR A 203 7.13 -27.89 -14.59
C THR A 203 8.41 -27.06 -14.74
N LEU A 204 9.51 -27.54 -14.17
CA LEU A 204 10.79 -26.84 -14.17
C LEU A 204 11.84 -27.67 -14.90
N GLU A 205 12.48 -27.09 -15.90
CA GLU A 205 13.60 -27.68 -16.62
C GLU A 205 14.89 -26.92 -16.31
N ASP A 206 15.97 -27.67 -16.07
CA ASP A 206 17.29 -27.12 -15.73
C ASP A 206 18.17 -27.04 -16.98
N GLU A 207 18.46 -25.82 -17.43
CA GLU A 207 19.33 -25.54 -18.58
C GLU A 207 20.69 -24.95 -18.12
N GLY A 208 21.33 -25.55 -17.13
CA GLY A 208 22.65 -25.14 -16.65
C GLY A 208 22.61 -23.86 -15.80
N ASN A 209 22.78 -22.69 -16.39
CA ASN A 209 22.75 -21.41 -15.68
C ASN A 209 21.36 -20.78 -15.58
N PHE A 210 20.40 -21.33 -16.28
CA PHE A 210 19.03 -20.83 -16.36
C PHE A 210 18.04 -21.95 -16.05
N TRP A 211 16.83 -21.55 -15.72
CA TRP A 211 15.66 -22.41 -15.67
C TRP A 211 14.68 -22.03 -16.75
N THR A 212 14.05 -23.03 -17.35
CA THR A 212 12.85 -22.87 -18.16
C THR A 212 11.66 -23.35 -17.32
N LEU A 213 10.71 -22.47 -17.09
CA LEU A 213 9.54 -22.71 -16.26
C LEU A 213 8.31 -22.75 -17.17
N THR A 214 7.62 -23.89 -17.16
CA THR A 214 6.40 -24.11 -17.93
C THR A 214 5.22 -24.21 -16.98
N ILE A 215 4.18 -23.41 -17.23
CA ILE A 215 2.92 -23.46 -16.46
C ILE A 215 1.86 -24.13 -17.34
N HIS A 216 1.28 -25.19 -16.81
CA HIS A 216 0.11 -25.86 -17.37
C HIS A 216 -1.12 -25.32 -16.66
N PRO A 217 -1.93 -24.46 -17.31
CA PRO A 217 -3.09 -23.83 -16.66
C PRO A 217 -4.14 -24.84 -16.25
N ASP A 218 -4.78 -24.61 -15.08
CA ASP A 218 -5.85 -25.48 -14.56
C ASP A 218 -7.16 -25.33 -15.34
N ASP A 219 -7.30 -24.24 -16.09
CA ASP A 219 -8.47 -23.93 -16.94
C ASP A 219 -8.42 -24.55 -18.34
N GLY A 220 -7.34 -25.28 -18.67
CA GLY A 220 -7.14 -25.89 -19.98
C GLY A 220 -6.73 -24.92 -21.09
N SER A 221 -6.36 -23.70 -20.75
CA SER A 221 -5.80 -22.74 -21.73
C SER A 221 -4.38 -23.13 -22.18
N ASP A 222 -3.83 -22.39 -23.14
CA ASP A 222 -2.52 -22.66 -23.70
C ASP A 222 -1.41 -22.58 -22.64
N VAL A 223 -0.44 -23.46 -22.75
CA VAL A 223 0.73 -23.55 -21.85
C VAL A 223 1.56 -22.27 -21.94
N VAL A 224 1.91 -21.71 -20.77
CA VAL A 224 2.74 -20.51 -20.69
C VAL A 224 4.17 -20.88 -20.33
N VAL A 225 5.13 -20.51 -21.18
CA VAL A 225 6.55 -20.82 -21.00
C VAL A 225 7.34 -19.56 -20.67
N TYR A 226 8.11 -19.60 -19.59
CA TYR A 226 9.07 -18.59 -19.19
C TYR A 226 10.49 -19.13 -19.40
N GLU A 227 11.14 -18.71 -20.46
CA GLU A 227 12.49 -19.13 -20.78
C GLU A 227 13.57 -18.30 -20.07
N LYS A 228 14.75 -18.90 -19.86
CA LYS A 228 15.98 -18.23 -19.39
C LYS A 228 15.82 -17.47 -18.05
N LEU A 229 15.09 -18.03 -17.10
CA LEU A 229 15.04 -17.50 -15.75
C LEU A 229 16.39 -17.70 -15.06
N SER A 230 17.01 -16.61 -14.61
CA SER A 230 18.32 -16.69 -13.93
C SER A 230 18.22 -17.40 -12.60
N LYS A 231 19.06 -18.41 -12.38
CA LYS A 231 19.17 -19.11 -11.09
C LYS A 231 19.56 -18.21 -9.91
N ARG A 232 20.19 -17.06 -10.19
CA ARG A 232 20.56 -16.06 -9.17
C ARG A 232 19.35 -15.35 -8.56
N GLN A 233 18.25 -15.27 -9.28
CA GLN A 233 17.03 -14.60 -8.81
C GLN A 233 16.25 -15.43 -7.78
N GLY A 234 16.59 -16.72 -7.63
CA GLY A 234 15.87 -17.64 -6.76
C GLY A 234 14.41 -17.81 -7.20
N LEU A 235 13.90 -19.02 -7.19
CA LEU A 235 12.45 -19.21 -7.21
C LEU A 235 11.95 -18.87 -5.82
N ALA A 236 11.22 -17.76 -5.70
CA ALA A 236 10.37 -17.58 -4.54
C ALA A 236 9.42 -18.78 -4.52
N GLN A 237 9.56 -19.65 -3.52
CA GLN A 237 8.67 -20.78 -3.37
C GLN A 237 7.24 -20.22 -3.29
N VAL A 238 6.45 -20.48 -4.32
CA VAL A 238 5.01 -20.36 -4.25
C VAL A 238 4.60 -21.37 -3.19
N ARG A 239 4.31 -20.91 -1.98
CA ARG A 239 3.67 -21.75 -0.97
C ARG A 239 2.39 -22.25 -1.62
N ARG A 240 2.30 -23.56 -1.86
CA ARG A 240 1.01 -24.19 -2.14
C ARG A 240 0.06 -23.73 -1.03
N PRO A 241 -1.18 -23.34 -1.33
CA PRO A 241 -2.21 -23.28 -0.31
C PRO A 241 -2.12 -24.65 0.38
N MET A 242 -2.03 -24.67 1.70
CA MET A 242 -2.14 -25.90 2.46
C MET A 242 -3.46 -26.54 2.03
N GLU A 243 -3.41 -27.61 1.29
CA GLU A 243 -4.55 -28.51 1.16
C GLU A 243 -4.95 -28.84 2.60
N SER A 244 -6.13 -28.40 2.98
CA SER A 244 -6.75 -28.84 4.23
C SER A 244 -6.75 -30.35 4.21
N ASN A 245 -5.92 -30.94 5.05
CA ASN A 245 -5.89 -32.40 5.23
C ASN A 245 -7.31 -32.80 5.69
N PRO A 246 -8.08 -33.56 4.90
CA PRO A 246 -9.45 -33.92 5.29
C PRO A 246 -9.50 -34.97 6.42
N ASP A 247 -8.32 -35.41 6.92
CA ASP A 247 -8.19 -36.49 7.92
C ASP A 247 -7.40 -36.06 9.19
N ALA A 248 -7.51 -34.78 9.63
CA ALA A 248 -6.90 -34.35 10.89
C ALA A 248 -7.93 -33.70 11.82
#